data_6c4752e65a704630c70393f5e59c8bc3
#
_entry.id   6c4752e65a704630c70393f5e59c8bc3
#
_cell.length_a   1.000
_cell.length_b   1.000
_cell.length_c   1.000
_cell.angle_alpha   90.00
_cell.angle_beta   90.00
_cell.angle_gamma   90.00
#
_symmetry.space_group_name_H-M   'P 1'
#
loop_
_entity.id
_entity.type
_entity.pdbx_description
1 polymer ?
#
loop_
_entity_poly.entity_id
_entity_poly.type
_entity_poly.pdbx_seq_one_letter_code
_entity_poly.pdbx_strand_id
1 'polypeptide(L)'
;MDEPEEHLHPPLVSALIRALSNLLTYRNGVGIIATHSPVIIQEVPKDCVWILRRVGGELIAERPEIETFGENLGILTSEIFGYEVTNSGFHTMIQNSVEKYSTYKRALRYFQEKLGNEGKAILRSLMYEKEQLEEEADD
;
A
#
# COMPACT_ATOMS: atom_id res chain seq x y z
N MET A 1 8.36 -11.57 17.21
CA MET A 1 8.18 -12.42 16.01
C MET A 1 8.52 -11.58 14.81
N ASP A 2 9.25 -12.14 13.88
CA ASP A 2 9.64 -11.47 12.64
C ASP A 2 8.98 -12.21 11.48
N GLU A 3 8.18 -11.49 10.70
CA GLU A 3 7.42 -11.98 9.54
C GLU A 3 6.75 -13.35 9.73
N PRO A 4 5.85 -13.50 10.71
CA PRO A 4 5.22 -14.79 10.99
C PRO A 4 4.34 -15.32 9.86
N GLU A 5 4.01 -14.45 8.89
CA GLU A 5 3.20 -14.75 7.71
C GLU A 5 3.96 -15.40 6.56
N GLU A 6 5.27 -15.41 6.55
CA GLU A 6 6.12 -15.71 5.39
C GLU A 6 5.77 -17.04 4.66
N HIS A 7 5.19 -18.00 5.38
CA HIS A 7 4.79 -19.30 4.82
C HIS A 7 3.30 -19.63 5.03
N LEU A 8 2.48 -18.62 5.37
CA LEU A 8 1.07 -18.81 5.67
C LEU A 8 0.17 -18.16 4.61
N HIS A 9 -0.93 -18.84 4.26
CA HIS A 9 -1.99 -18.23 3.47
C HIS A 9 -2.75 -17.16 4.30
N PRO A 10 -3.26 -16.08 3.68
CA PRO A 10 -3.92 -14.98 4.39
C PRO A 10 -4.94 -15.39 5.46
N PRO A 11 -5.86 -16.35 5.22
CA PRO A 11 -6.79 -16.80 6.27
C PRO A 11 -6.11 -17.42 7.49
N LEU A 12 -4.97 -18.09 7.30
CA LEU A 12 -4.19 -18.66 8.40
C LEU A 12 -3.41 -17.59 9.16
N VAL A 13 -2.99 -16.54 8.49
CA VAL A 13 -2.36 -15.36 9.12
C VAL A 13 -3.34 -14.71 10.08
N SER A 14 -4.57 -14.42 9.63
CA SER A 14 -5.62 -13.85 10.48
C SER A 14 -5.93 -14.76 11.68
N ALA A 15 -6.04 -16.06 11.47
CA ALA A 15 -6.27 -17.03 12.55
C ALA A 15 -5.10 -17.04 13.56
N LEU A 16 -3.85 -16.95 13.10
CA LEU A 16 -2.67 -16.88 13.95
C LEU A 16 -2.70 -15.62 14.83
N ILE A 17 -2.95 -14.46 14.25
CA ILE A 17 -3.00 -13.18 14.98
C ILE A 17 -4.11 -13.20 16.02
N ARG A 18 -5.29 -13.74 15.69
CA ARG A 18 -6.38 -13.93 16.64
C ARG A 18 -6.01 -14.85 17.80
N ALA A 19 -5.40 -15.99 17.50
CA ALA A 19 -4.95 -16.94 18.53
C ALA A 19 -3.89 -16.33 19.44
N LEU A 20 -2.93 -15.60 18.89
CA LEU A 20 -1.91 -14.87 19.65
C LEU A 20 -2.54 -13.77 20.53
N SER A 21 -3.44 -12.97 19.99
CA SER A 21 -4.15 -11.95 20.74
C SER A 21 -4.89 -12.52 21.94
N ASN A 22 -5.63 -13.60 21.76
CA ASN A 22 -6.34 -14.29 22.82
C ASN A 22 -5.38 -14.86 23.87
N LEU A 23 -4.28 -15.49 23.44
CA LEU A 23 -3.28 -16.05 24.36
C LEU A 23 -2.62 -14.95 25.18
N LEU A 24 -2.22 -13.86 24.56
CA LEU A 24 -1.58 -12.74 25.23
C LEU A 24 -2.51 -12.06 26.24
N THR A 25 -3.78 -11.88 25.86
CA THR A 25 -4.81 -11.34 26.77
C THR A 25 -5.01 -12.27 27.99
N TYR A 26 -5.15 -13.57 27.73
CA TYR A 26 -5.33 -14.55 28.81
C TYR A 26 -4.12 -14.64 29.77
N ARG A 27 -2.91 -14.48 29.24
CA ARG A 27 -1.64 -14.55 29.99
C ARG A 27 -1.14 -13.21 30.49
N ASN A 28 -1.88 -12.12 30.24
CA ASN A 28 -1.44 -10.75 30.51
C ASN A 28 -0.04 -10.47 29.89
N GLY A 29 0.16 -10.96 28.68
CA GLY A 29 1.42 -10.89 27.94
C GLY A 29 1.43 -9.74 26.93
N VAL A 30 2.61 -9.47 26.40
CA VAL A 30 2.84 -8.52 25.30
C VAL A 30 3.53 -9.26 24.16
N GLY A 31 3.11 -8.98 22.93
CA GLY A 31 3.73 -9.47 21.70
C GLY A 31 4.19 -8.31 20.83
N ILE A 32 5.38 -8.45 20.26
CA ILE A 32 5.90 -7.53 19.25
C ILE A 32 6.11 -8.33 17.96
N ILE A 33 5.50 -7.87 16.86
CA ILE A 33 5.57 -8.49 15.55
C ILE A 33 6.16 -7.47 14.57
N ALA A 34 7.24 -7.82 13.90
CA ALA A 34 7.74 -7.11 12.74
C ALA A 34 7.15 -7.75 11.49
N THR A 35 6.55 -6.97 10.62
CA THR A 35 5.88 -7.44 9.41
C THR A 35 5.79 -6.35 8.35
N HIS A 36 5.69 -6.74 7.09
CA HIS A 36 5.29 -5.91 5.97
C HIS A 36 3.95 -6.36 5.35
N SER A 37 3.19 -7.18 6.05
CA SER A 37 1.91 -7.71 5.57
C SER A 37 0.73 -6.83 5.98
N PRO A 38 -0.04 -6.27 5.04
CA PRO A 38 -1.26 -5.54 5.35
C PRO A 38 -2.34 -6.44 5.98
N VAL A 39 -2.26 -7.77 5.78
CA VAL A 39 -3.18 -8.74 6.39
C VAL A 39 -3.02 -8.77 7.91
N ILE A 40 -1.79 -8.71 8.43
CA ILE A 40 -1.53 -8.63 9.87
C ILE A 40 -2.03 -7.29 10.43
N ILE A 41 -1.76 -6.21 9.74
CA ILE A 41 -2.15 -4.87 10.16
C ILE A 41 -3.68 -4.73 10.22
N GLN A 42 -4.40 -5.36 9.29
CA GLN A 42 -5.87 -5.42 9.28
C GLN A 42 -6.48 -6.07 10.55
N GLU A 43 -5.71 -6.91 11.23
CA GLU A 43 -6.17 -7.64 12.41
C GLU A 43 -5.95 -6.91 13.74
N VAL A 44 -5.30 -5.74 13.73
CA VAL A 44 -4.97 -4.97 14.94
C VAL A 44 -5.38 -3.50 14.80
N PRO A 45 -5.80 -2.84 15.91
CA PRO A 45 -6.13 -1.42 15.87
C PRO A 45 -4.86 -0.56 15.67
N LYS A 46 -5.02 0.62 15.11
CA LYS A 46 -3.92 1.54 14.79
C LYS A 46 -3.03 1.88 16.00
N ASP A 47 -3.59 1.90 17.19
CA ASP A 47 -2.84 2.17 18.43
C ASP A 47 -1.85 1.05 18.79
N CYS A 48 -1.98 -0.12 18.16
CA CYS A 48 -1.04 -1.24 18.27
C CYS A 48 -0.02 -1.27 17.13
N VAL A 49 -0.09 -0.37 16.16
CA VAL A 49 0.79 -0.34 14.97
C VAL A 49 1.81 0.79 15.08
N TRP A 50 3.06 0.49 14.75
CA TRP A 50 4.11 1.45 14.49
C TRP A 50 4.62 1.29 13.06
N ILE A 51 4.62 2.38 12.31
CA ILE A 51 5.23 2.44 10.98
C ILE A 51 6.67 2.90 11.16
N LEU A 52 7.61 2.09 10.68
CA LEU A 52 9.03 2.41 10.70
C LEU A 52 9.49 2.83 9.31
N ARG A 53 9.99 4.03 9.17
CA ARG A 53 10.53 4.56 7.91
C ARG A 53 11.99 4.98 8.10
N ARG A 54 12.80 4.75 7.07
CA ARG A 54 14.16 5.28 7.02
C ARG A 54 14.20 6.47 6.07
N VAL A 55 14.57 7.63 6.59
CA VAL A 55 14.68 8.87 5.84
C VAL A 55 16.07 9.46 6.08
N GLY A 56 16.87 9.63 5.03
CA GLY A 56 18.20 10.24 5.12
C GLY A 56 19.17 9.54 6.09
N GLY A 57 18.97 8.24 6.34
CA GLY A 57 19.78 7.46 7.29
C GLY A 57 19.23 7.41 8.72
N GLU A 58 18.21 8.19 9.05
CA GLU A 58 17.50 8.16 10.34
C GLU A 58 16.29 7.22 10.27
N LEU A 59 16.01 6.56 11.41
CA LEU A 59 14.81 5.74 11.59
C LEU A 59 13.72 6.60 12.26
N ILE A 60 12.61 6.75 11.57
CA ILE A 60 11.43 7.45 12.07
C ILE A 60 10.36 6.41 12.40
N ALA A 61 9.76 6.53 13.58
CA ALA A 61 8.62 5.72 14.01
C ALA A 61 7.38 6.61 14.16
N GLU A 62 6.30 6.26 13.48
CA GLU A 62 5.05 7.03 13.49
C GLU A 62 3.83 6.11 13.62
N ARG A 63 2.70 6.65 14.07
CA ARG A 63 1.43 5.93 14.11
C ARG A 63 0.69 6.08 12.78
N PRO A 64 -0.11 5.07 12.36
CA PRO A 64 -1.02 5.25 11.24
C PRO A 64 -2.03 6.39 11.50
N GLU A 65 -2.32 7.19 10.48
CA GLU A 65 -3.35 8.23 10.57
C GLU A 65 -4.76 7.63 10.55
N ILE A 66 -4.95 6.57 9.75
CA ILE A 66 -6.21 5.85 9.61
C ILE A 66 -6.32 4.70 10.61
N GLU A 67 -7.57 4.31 10.94
CA GLU A 67 -7.81 3.06 11.68
C GLU A 67 -7.42 1.85 10.81
N THR A 68 -6.72 0.90 11.41
CA THR A 68 -6.19 -0.27 10.69
C THR A 68 -7.06 -1.51 10.85
N PHE A 69 -7.73 -1.66 12.00
CA PHE A 69 -8.55 -2.83 12.27
C PHE A 69 -9.75 -2.91 11.33
N GLY A 70 -9.79 -3.96 10.53
CA GLY A 70 -10.88 -4.20 9.57
C GLY A 70 -10.84 -3.31 8.32
N GLU A 71 -9.77 -2.52 8.11
CA GLU A 71 -9.64 -1.66 6.93
C GLU A 71 -9.36 -2.49 5.66
N ASN A 72 -9.67 -1.92 4.51
CA ASN A 72 -9.43 -2.53 3.21
C ASN A 72 -7.92 -2.72 2.96
N LEU A 73 -7.51 -3.91 2.46
CA LEU A 73 -6.11 -4.24 2.21
C LEU A 73 -5.44 -3.29 1.20
N GLY A 74 -6.15 -2.83 0.18
CA GLY A 74 -5.64 -1.86 -0.79
C GLY A 74 -5.36 -0.50 -0.14
N ILE A 75 -6.25 -0.03 0.73
CA ILE A 75 -6.08 1.21 1.51
C ILE A 75 -4.90 1.07 2.46
N LEU A 76 -4.80 -0.04 3.21
CA LEU A 76 -3.67 -0.28 4.11
C LEU A 76 -2.34 -0.35 3.35
N THR A 77 -2.33 -1.00 2.19
CA THR A 77 -1.13 -1.08 1.35
C THR A 77 -0.71 0.32 0.87
N SER A 78 -1.65 1.14 0.45
CA SER A 78 -1.37 2.51 0.01
C SER A 78 -0.91 3.41 1.15
N GLU A 79 -1.63 3.44 2.27
CA GLU A 79 -1.38 4.38 3.36
C GLU A 79 -0.14 4.03 4.19
N ILE A 80 0.08 2.74 4.44
CA ILE A 80 1.18 2.28 5.30
C ILE A 80 2.45 2.01 4.51
N PHE A 81 2.30 1.40 3.33
CA PHE A 81 3.41 1.02 2.45
C PHE A 81 3.52 1.90 1.19
N GLY A 82 2.72 2.96 1.08
CA GLY A 82 2.50 3.75 -0.13
C GLY A 82 3.76 4.26 -0.82
N TYR A 83 4.83 4.51 -0.08
CA TYR A 83 6.09 4.93 -0.67
C TYR A 83 6.77 3.81 -1.48
N GLU A 84 6.59 2.56 -1.07
CA GLU A 84 7.11 1.39 -1.78
C GLU A 84 6.22 1.03 -2.98
N VAL A 85 4.91 1.21 -2.86
CA VAL A 85 3.92 0.91 -3.92
C VAL A 85 3.98 1.94 -5.05
N THR A 86 4.14 3.24 -4.75
CA THR A 86 4.28 4.30 -5.77
C THR A 86 5.57 4.19 -6.57
N ASN A 87 6.61 3.58 -6.02
CA ASN A 87 7.86 3.27 -6.72
C ASN A 87 7.88 1.85 -7.31
N SER A 88 6.77 1.11 -7.27
CA SER A 88 6.69 -0.20 -7.89
C SER A 88 6.84 -0.12 -9.41
N GLY A 89 7.39 -1.17 -10.03
CA GLY A 89 7.73 -1.18 -11.46
C GLY A 89 6.56 -0.81 -12.37
N PHE A 90 5.33 -1.25 -12.08
CA PHE A 90 4.17 -0.93 -12.90
C PHE A 90 3.72 0.54 -12.77
N HIS A 91 3.83 1.15 -11.61
CA HIS A 91 3.58 2.58 -11.41
C HIS A 91 4.53 3.43 -12.24
N THR A 92 5.82 3.13 -12.18
CA THR A 92 6.85 3.81 -12.98
C THR A 92 6.57 3.65 -14.48
N MET A 93 6.17 2.47 -14.92
CA MET A 93 5.80 2.23 -16.32
C MET A 93 4.58 3.05 -16.74
N ILE A 94 3.57 3.18 -15.87
CA ILE A 94 2.38 4.01 -16.14
C ILE A 94 2.78 5.48 -16.22
N GLN A 95 3.57 6.00 -15.28
CA GLN A 95 4.07 7.38 -15.31
C GLN A 95 4.83 7.67 -16.60
N ASN A 96 5.77 6.82 -16.98
CA ASN A 96 6.52 6.97 -18.23
C ASN A 96 5.60 6.96 -19.47
N SER A 97 4.51 6.18 -19.44
CA SER A 97 3.54 6.17 -20.53
C SER A 97 2.73 7.47 -20.61
N VAL A 98 2.40 8.08 -19.47
CA VAL A 98 1.71 9.38 -19.41
C VAL A 98 2.61 10.51 -19.96
N GLU A 99 3.89 10.49 -19.64
CA GLU A 99 4.84 11.46 -20.19
C GLU A 99 4.98 11.34 -21.71
N LYS A 100 5.02 10.10 -22.22
CA LYS A 100 5.27 9.80 -23.64
C LYS A 100 4.05 10.01 -24.54
N TYR A 101 2.86 9.78 -24.03
CA TYR A 101 1.64 9.81 -24.82
C TYR A 101 0.69 10.92 -24.37
N SER A 102 0.05 11.59 -25.34
CA SER A 102 -0.85 12.72 -25.09
C SER A 102 -2.31 12.31 -24.85
N THR A 103 -2.66 11.03 -24.98
CA THR A 103 -4.04 10.58 -24.79
C THR A 103 -4.08 9.24 -24.06
N TYR A 104 -5.12 9.05 -23.21
CA TYR A 104 -5.37 7.81 -22.52
C TYR A 104 -5.37 6.57 -23.44
N LYS A 105 -6.02 6.66 -24.59
CA LYS A 105 -6.07 5.53 -25.54
C LYS A 105 -4.70 5.13 -26.07
N ARG A 106 -3.80 6.09 -26.34
CA ARG A 106 -2.45 5.81 -26.80
C ARG A 106 -1.59 5.21 -25.69
N ALA A 107 -1.69 5.74 -24.48
CA ALA A 107 -1.00 5.21 -23.31
C ALA A 107 -1.48 3.78 -22.99
N LEU A 108 -2.79 3.51 -23.06
CA LEU A 108 -3.34 2.17 -22.84
C LEU A 108 -2.88 1.16 -23.91
N ARG A 109 -2.79 1.57 -25.17
CA ARG A 109 -2.27 0.73 -26.27
C ARG A 109 -0.80 0.35 -26.08
N TYR A 110 0.00 1.19 -25.43
CA TYR A 110 1.37 0.84 -25.08
C TYR A 110 1.44 -0.44 -24.23
N PHE A 111 0.46 -0.65 -23.37
CA PHE A 111 0.31 -1.87 -22.57
C PHE A 111 -0.44 -2.99 -23.32
N GLN A 112 -0.69 -2.85 -24.62
CA GLN A 112 -1.50 -3.81 -25.43
C GLN A 112 -2.88 -4.06 -24.80
N GLU A 113 -3.45 -3.04 -24.15
CA GLU A 113 -4.70 -3.11 -23.38
C GLU A 113 -4.67 -4.11 -22.20
N LYS A 114 -3.49 -4.65 -21.86
CA LYS A 114 -3.26 -5.61 -20.78
C LYS A 114 -2.92 -4.89 -19.47
N LEU A 115 -3.83 -4.05 -18.99
CA LEU A 115 -3.71 -3.34 -17.74
C LEU A 115 -4.89 -3.70 -16.85
N GLY A 116 -4.61 -4.05 -15.58
CA GLY A 116 -5.65 -4.33 -14.58
C GLY A 116 -6.48 -3.08 -14.24
N ASN A 117 -7.57 -3.25 -13.53
CA ASN A 117 -8.48 -2.14 -13.21
C ASN A 117 -7.80 -1.05 -12.38
N GLU A 118 -6.95 -1.40 -11.43
CA GLU A 118 -6.17 -0.45 -10.64
C GLU A 118 -5.20 0.35 -11.52
N GLY A 119 -4.43 -0.31 -12.36
CA GLY A 119 -3.53 0.34 -13.31
C GLY A 119 -4.27 1.26 -14.29
N LYS A 120 -5.46 0.87 -14.74
CA LYS A 120 -6.33 1.73 -15.58
C LYS A 120 -6.84 2.96 -14.83
N ALA A 121 -7.17 2.82 -13.54
CA ALA A 121 -7.59 3.94 -12.70
C ALA A 121 -6.44 4.93 -12.50
N ILE A 122 -5.26 4.44 -12.18
CA ILE A 122 -4.04 5.26 -12.02
C ILE A 122 -3.71 5.99 -13.32
N LEU A 123 -3.73 5.28 -14.46
CA LEU A 123 -3.46 5.88 -15.76
C LEU A 123 -4.44 7.02 -16.08
N ARG A 124 -5.75 6.85 -15.78
CA ARG A 124 -6.76 7.91 -15.98
C ARG A 124 -6.49 9.12 -15.09
N SER A 125 -6.18 8.91 -13.81
CA SER A 125 -5.89 9.99 -12.87
C SER A 125 -4.69 10.81 -13.33
N LEU A 126 -3.58 10.16 -13.66
CA LEU A 126 -2.37 10.84 -14.10
C LEU A 126 -2.55 11.58 -15.45
N MET A 127 -3.33 11.01 -16.37
CA MET A 127 -3.64 11.69 -17.64
C MET A 127 -4.49 12.93 -17.42
N TYR A 128 -5.48 12.86 -16.50
CA TYR A 128 -6.30 14.02 -16.14
C TYR A 128 -5.48 15.13 -15.49
N GLU A 129 -4.60 14.79 -14.53
CA GLU A 129 -3.68 15.76 -13.91
C GLU A 129 -2.77 16.43 -14.95
N LYS A 130 -2.27 15.68 -15.90
CA LYS A 130 -1.45 16.22 -17.00
C LYS A 130 -2.22 17.20 -17.85
N GLU A 131 -3.47 16.86 -18.24
CA GLU A 131 -4.33 17.75 -19.04
C GLU A 131 -4.61 19.06 -18.30
N GLN A 132 -4.87 19.02 -16.97
CA GLN A 132 -5.10 20.22 -16.16
C GLN A 132 -3.85 21.12 -16.09
N LEU A 133 -2.67 20.54 -15.91
CA LEU A 133 -1.41 21.30 -15.87
C LEU A 133 -1.06 21.94 -17.22
N GLU A 134 -1.39 21.27 -18.34
CA GLU A 134 -1.20 21.81 -19.69
C GLU A 134 -2.17 22.97 -19.97
N GLU A 135 -3.43 22.90 -19.51
CA GLU A 135 -4.41 23.99 -19.62
C GLU A 135 -4.03 25.21 -18.78
N GLU A 136 -3.52 25.03 -17.56
CA GLU A 136 -3.05 26.12 -16.69
C GLU A 136 -1.76 26.79 -17.22
N ALA A 137 -0.95 26.09 -17.99
CA ALA A 137 0.28 26.63 -18.56
C ALA A 137 0.05 27.46 -19.83
N ASP A 138 -1.10 27.28 -20.50
CA ASP A 138 -1.49 28.01 -21.73
C ASP A 138 -2.32 29.28 -21.44
N ASP A 139 -2.72 29.51 -20.19
CA ASP A 139 -3.38 30.72 -19.71
C ASP A 139 -2.34 31.73 -19.12
#